data_a5afad594521b52847809a72ff14db17
#
_entry.id   a5afad594521b52847809a72ff14db17
#
_cell.length_a   1.000
_cell.length_b   1.000
_cell.length_c   1.000
_cell.angle_alpha   90.00
_cell.angle_beta   90.00
_cell.angle_gamma   90.00
#
_symmetry.space_group_name_H-M   'P 1'
#
loop_
_entity.id
_entity.type
_entity.pdbx_description
1 polymer ?
#
loop_
_entity_poly.entity_id
_entity_poly.type
_entity_poly.pdbx_seq_one_letter_code
_entity_poly.pdbx_strand_id
1 'polypeptide(L)'
;YPGQRVQVDVKIVPRRCIADPELRLYQYTAIDEFTRLRFLAAYQEQSTCSSADFLKKLTQWYARRGIRVECVQTDNGFEFTNRFSNSKRDLPTLFESAAARLGIRHKLIRPYTPRHNGKVERSHREDQKRFYSCHSFYSPNDFAKQLAVHNRRSNNFPMRPLGWLSPFEFAV
;
A
#
# COMPACT_ATOMS: atom_id res chain seq x y z
N TYR A 1 2.70 -17.65 6.45
CA TYR A 1 4.09 -17.43 5.99
C TYR A 1 4.19 -16.11 5.23
N PRO A 2 5.40 -15.54 5.11
CA PRO A 2 5.62 -14.28 4.40
C PRO A 2 5.16 -14.32 2.94
N GLY A 3 4.46 -13.28 2.49
CA GLY A 3 3.98 -13.14 1.11
C GLY A 3 2.70 -13.90 0.78
N GLN A 4 2.19 -14.72 1.68
CA GLN A 4 0.94 -15.47 1.46
C GLN A 4 -0.24 -14.54 1.17
N ARG A 5 -0.32 -13.43 1.89
CA ARG A 5 -1.33 -12.39 1.68
C ARG A 5 -0.80 -11.01 2.06
N VAL A 6 -0.86 -10.11 1.11
CA VAL A 6 -0.47 -8.71 1.28
C VAL A 6 -1.71 -7.84 1.13
N GLN A 7 -2.04 -7.06 2.15
CA GLN A 7 -3.11 -6.06 2.07
C GLN A 7 -2.59 -4.81 1.39
N VAL A 8 -3.36 -4.26 0.46
CA VAL A 8 -3.02 -3.06 -0.31
C VAL A 8 -4.14 -2.04 -0.20
N ASP A 9 -3.78 -0.79 0.01
CA ASP A 9 -4.72 0.32 0.12
C ASP A 9 -4.06 1.65 -0.24
N VAL A 10 -4.86 2.67 -0.53
CA VAL A 10 -4.42 4.01 -0.89
C VAL A 10 -4.88 5.00 0.18
N LYS A 11 -3.97 5.83 0.65
CA LYS A 11 -4.25 6.94 1.56
C LYS A 11 -4.03 8.27 0.85
N ILE A 12 -5.02 9.15 0.92
CA ILE A 12 -4.87 10.55 0.49
C ILE A 12 -4.02 11.28 1.53
N VAL A 13 -2.97 11.96 1.07
CA VAL A 13 -2.13 12.78 1.94
C VAL A 13 -2.93 13.99 2.43
N PRO A 14 -2.93 14.28 3.75
CA PRO A 14 -3.66 15.43 4.28
C PRO A 14 -3.22 16.74 3.63
N ARG A 15 -4.19 17.54 3.20
CA ARG A 15 -3.96 18.83 2.53
C ARG A 15 -3.04 19.76 3.31
N ARG A 16 -3.18 19.80 4.63
CA ARG A 16 -2.35 20.63 5.52
C ARG A 16 -0.85 20.29 5.46
N CYS A 17 -0.50 19.09 5.00
CA CYS A 17 0.89 18.64 4.86
C CYS A 17 1.52 19.06 3.53
N ILE A 18 0.73 19.56 2.58
CA ILE A 18 1.16 19.88 1.22
C ILE A 18 1.25 21.40 1.09
N ALA A 19 2.46 21.91 0.81
CA ALA A 19 2.70 23.34 0.68
C ALA A 19 2.05 23.95 -0.55
N ASP A 20 2.07 23.25 -1.70
CA ASP A 20 1.40 23.67 -2.93
C ASP A 20 -0.09 23.30 -2.89
N PRO A 21 -1.03 24.29 -2.91
CA PRO A 21 -2.46 24.03 -2.83
C PRO A 21 -3.03 23.29 -4.05
N GLU A 22 -2.36 23.34 -5.20
CA GLU A 22 -2.78 22.64 -6.42
C GLU A 22 -2.32 21.18 -6.47
N LEU A 23 -1.33 20.83 -5.67
CA LEU A 23 -0.75 19.50 -5.64
C LEU A 23 -1.64 18.53 -4.86
N ARG A 24 -1.84 17.32 -5.40
CA ARG A 24 -2.45 16.19 -4.71
C ARG A 24 -1.43 15.06 -4.62
N LEU A 25 -1.33 14.46 -3.45
CA LEU A 25 -0.40 13.37 -3.18
C LEU A 25 -1.15 12.19 -2.56
N TYR A 26 -0.72 10.99 -2.93
CA TYR A 26 -1.29 9.73 -2.49
C TYR A 26 -0.20 8.80 -1.98
N GLN A 27 -0.45 8.16 -0.86
CA GLN A 27 0.38 7.09 -0.33
C GLN A 27 -0.26 5.75 -0.69
N TYR A 28 0.42 4.98 -1.52
CA TYR A 28 0.08 3.58 -1.73
C TYR A 28 0.80 2.72 -0.69
N THR A 29 0.06 1.84 -0.05
CA THR A 29 0.55 1.03 1.06
C THR A 29 0.30 -0.44 0.80
N ALA A 30 1.33 -1.26 0.97
CA ALA A 30 1.22 -2.71 1.05
C ALA A 30 1.72 -3.16 2.41
N ILE A 31 1.03 -4.10 3.05
CA ILE A 31 1.46 -4.73 4.31
C ILE A 31 1.26 -6.25 4.25
N ASP A 32 2.33 -6.99 4.48
CA ASP A 32 2.24 -8.45 4.60
C ASP A 32 1.55 -8.83 5.91
N GLU A 33 0.53 -9.68 5.82
CA GLU A 33 -0.27 -10.07 6.97
C GLU A 33 0.50 -10.86 8.02
N PHE A 34 1.52 -11.59 7.61
CA PHE A 34 2.30 -12.43 8.50
C PHE A 34 3.41 -11.63 9.20
N THR A 35 4.30 -11.01 8.43
CA THR A 35 5.48 -10.29 8.96
C THR A 35 5.20 -8.85 9.39
N ARG A 36 4.08 -8.27 8.99
CA ARG A 36 3.80 -6.82 9.10
C ARG A 36 4.73 -5.94 8.27
N LEU A 37 5.56 -6.55 7.44
CA LEU A 37 6.48 -5.82 6.58
C LEU A 37 5.70 -4.93 5.60
N ARG A 38 6.08 -3.65 5.53
CA ARG A 38 5.37 -2.64 4.74
C ARG A 38 6.20 -2.16 3.57
N PHE A 39 5.55 -1.92 2.45
CA PHE A 39 6.07 -1.17 1.32
C PHE A 39 5.17 0.04 1.06
N LEU A 40 5.76 1.23 1.02
CA LEU A 40 5.07 2.49 0.76
C LEU A 40 5.63 3.13 -0.51
N ALA A 41 4.77 3.73 -1.32
CA ALA A 41 5.19 4.52 -2.47
C ALA A 41 4.30 5.76 -2.67
N ALA A 42 4.90 6.81 -3.19
CA ALA A 42 4.27 8.11 -3.42
C ALA A 42 3.78 8.21 -4.87
N TYR A 43 2.55 8.71 -5.04
CA TYR A 43 1.94 8.97 -6.33
C TYR A 43 1.20 10.31 -6.33
N GLN A 44 1.03 10.90 -7.51
CA GLN A 44 0.27 12.13 -7.71
C GLN A 44 -1.17 11.90 -8.14
N GLU A 45 -1.53 10.65 -8.41
CA GLU A 45 -2.88 10.25 -8.80
C GLU A 45 -3.31 8.94 -8.15
N GLN A 46 -4.59 8.79 -7.94
CA GLN A 46 -5.23 7.53 -7.56
C GLN A 46 -5.87 6.96 -8.82
N SER A 47 -5.19 6.02 -9.46
CA SER A 47 -5.59 5.44 -10.73
C SER A 47 -5.21 3.98 -10.84
N THR A 48 -5.82 3.27 -11.78
CA THR A 48 -5.46 1.88 -12.08
C THR A 48 -4.04 1.78 -12.66
N CYS A 49 -3.55 2.83 -13.35
CA CYS A 49 -2.18 2.90 -13.84
C CYS A 49 -1.18 2.96 -12.67
N SER A 50 -1.41 3.87 -11.71
CA SER A 50 -0.58 3.99 -10.50
C SER A 50 -0.62 2.72 -9.67
N SER A 51 -1.78 2.08 -9.54
CA SER A 51 -1.95 0.82 -8.82
C SER A 51 -1.16 -0.33 -9.46
N ALA A 52 -1.17 -0.43 -10.81
CA ALA A 52 -0.41 -1.43 -11.55
C ALA A 52 1.11 -1.21 -11.40
N ASP A 53 1.58 0.03 -11.48
CA ASP A 53 2.98 0.38 -11.24
C ASP A 53 3.39 0.06 -9.79
N PHE A 54 2.54 0.40 -8.83
CA PHE A 54 2.76 0.06 -7.42
C PHE A 54 2.88 -1.45 -7.21
N LEU A 55 1.99 -2.26 -7.81
CA LEU A 55 2.04 -3.72 -7.70
C LEU A 55 3.38 -4.28 -8.22
N LYS A 56 3.86 -3.77 -9.35
CA LYS A 56 5.16 -4.17 -9.90
C LYS A 56 6.31 -3.81 -8.96
N LYS A 57 6.32 -2.60 -8.41
CA LYS A 57 7.35 -2.15 -7.47
C LYS A 57 7.33 -2.94 -6.16
N LEU A 58 6.16 -3.18 -5.60
CA LEU A 58 6.03 -3.94 -4.36
C LEU A 58 6.51 -5.38 -4.52
N THR A 59 6.17 -6.05 -5.62
CA THR A 59 6.61 -7.42 -5.87
C THR A 59 8.13 -7.52 -6.02
N GLN A 60 8.74 -6.57 -6.70
CA GLN A 60 10.21 -6.48 -6.81
C GLN A 60 10.86 -6.21 -5.44
N TRP A 61 10.25 -5.35 -4.63
CA TRP A 61 10.76 -5.01 -3.30
C TRP A 61 10.72 -6.21 -2.34
N TYR A 62 9.63 -6.98 -2.35
CA TYR A 62 9.52 -8.22 -1.58
C TYR A 62 10.46 -9.32 -2.11
N ALA A 63 10.56 -9.47 -3.44
CA ALA A 63 11.44 -10.46 -4.07
C ALA A 63 12.92 -10.28 -3.69
N ARG A 64 13.40 -9.03 -3.58
CA ARG A 64 14.77 -8.72 -3.10
C ARG A 64 15.02 -9.18 -1.66
N ARG A 65 14.00 -9.56 -0.93
CA ARG A 65 14.03 -10.08 0.45
C ARG A 65 13.70 -11.57 0.52
N GLY A 66 13.69 -12.23 -0.63
CA GLY A 66 13.33 -13.65 -0.71
C GLY A 66 11.86 -13.95 -0.50
N ILE A 67 10.99 -12.94 -0.50
CA ILE A 67 9.55 -13.10 -0.27
C ILE A 67 8.81 -13.03 -1.60
N ARG A 68 8.11 -14.12 -1.95
CA ARG A 68 7.20 -14.18 -3.09
C ARG A 68 5.80 -13.76 -2.65
N VAL A 69 5.24 -12.76 -3.30
CA VAL A 69 3.85 -12.35 -3.09
C VAL A 69 2.91 -13.28 -3.86
N GLU A 70 2.03 -13.99 -3.16
CA GLU A 70 1.09 -14.94 -3.78
C GLU A 70 -0.32 -14.35 -3.94
N CYS A 71 -0.72 -13.50 -3.01
CA CYS A 71 -2.04 -12.89 -3.01
C CYS A 71 -1.96 -11.44 -2.57
N VAL A 72 -2.62 -10.56 -3.31
CA VAL A 72 -2.89 -9.18 -2.89
C VAL A 72 -4.37 -9.03 -2.58
N GLN A 73 -4.67 -8.41 -1.45
CA GLN A 73 -6.04 -8.12 -1.01
C GLN A 73 -6.25 -6.62 -1.02
N THR A 74 -7.27 -6.17 -1.74
CA THR A 74 -7.65 -4.75 -1.84
C THR A 74 -9.11 -4.55 -1.46
N ASP A 75 -9.50 -3.31 -1.24
CA ASP A 75 -10.90 -2.94 -1.25
C ASP A 75 -11.47 -2.95 -2.70
N ASN A 76 -12.70 -2.46 -2.85
CA ASN A 76 -13.37 -2.41 -4.15
C ASN A 76 -13.19 -1.04 -4.85
N GLY A 77 -12.11 -0.32 -4.55
CA GLY A 77 -11.79 0.96 -5.17
C GLY A 77 -11.62 0.85 -6.70
N PHE A 78 -11.98 1.90 -7.40
CA PHE A 78 -11.91 1.96 -8.88
C PHE A 78 -10.47 1.80 -9.40
N GLU A 79 -9.48 2.13 -8.60
CA GLU A 79 -8.06 1.95 -8.91
C GLU A 79 -7.65 0.48 -8.97
N PHE A 80 -8.41 -0.41 -8.34
CA PHE A 80 -8.10 -1.84 -8.26
C PHE A 80 -9.03 -2.71 -9.10
N THR A 81 -10.32 -2.32 -9.23
CA THR A 81 -11.33 -3.17 -9.88
C THR A 81 -12.43 -2.37 -10.54
N ASN A 82 -13.03 -2.93 -11.61
CA ASN A 82 -14.22 -2.41 -12.27
C ASN A 82 -15.53 -3.01 -11.73
N ARG A 83 -15.48 -3.80 -10.68
CA ARG A 83 -16.62 -4.57 -10.18
C ARG A 83 -17.90 -3.73 -9.95
N PHE A 84 -17.74 -2.48 -9.55
CA PHE A 84 -18.84 -1.54 -9.31
C PHE A 84 -18.91 -0.40 -10.33
N SER A 85 -18.17 -0.52 -11.44
CA SER A 85 -18.27 0.47 -12.51
C SER A 85 -19.60 0.36 -13.24
N ASN A 86 -20.22 1.51 -13.51
CA ASN A 86 -21.40 1.60 -14.38
C ASN A 86 -21.07 1.41 -15.86
N SER A 87 -19.80 1.24 -16.20
CA SER A 87 -19.35 0.97 -17.55
C SER A 87 -19.64 -0.50 -17.91
N LYS A 88 -20.36 -0.73 -19.01
CA LYS A 88 -20.70 -2.06 -19.55
C LYS A 88 -19.46 -2.82 -20.13
N ARG A 89 -18.25 -2.37 -19.85
CA ARG A 89 -17.01 -3.01 -20.33
C ARG A 89 -16.52 -3.99 -19.29
N ASP A 90 -16.70 -5.28 -19.56
CA ASP A 90 -16.12 -6.40 -18.78
C ASP A 90 -14.59 -6.54 -18.97
N LEU A 91 -13.88 -5.42 -19.13
CA LEU A 91 -12.44 -5.43 -19.27
C LEU A 91 -11.78 -5.34 -17.88
N PRO A 92 -10.73 -6.14 -17.64
CA PRO A 92 -9.98 -6.03 -16.39
C PRO A 92 -9.29 -4.66 -16.31
N THR A 93 -9.12 -4.15 -15.09
CA THR A 93 -8.29 -2.97 -14.84
C THR A 93 -6.81 -3.27 -15.15
N LEU A 94 -6.00 -2.23 -15.31
CA LEU A 94 -4.55 -2.41 -15.45
C LEU A 94 -3.95 -3.11 -14.23
N PHE A 95 -4.48 -2.86 -13.05
CA PHE A 95 -4.08 -3.55 -11.82
C PHE A 95 -4.38 -5.06 -11.90
N GLU A 96 -5.61 -5.44 -12.27
CA GLU A 96 -6.01 -6.83 -12.41
C GLU A 96 -5.18 -7.55 -13.50
N SER A 97 -4.93 -6.89 -14.62
CA SER A 97 -4.07 -7.41 -15.69
C SER A 97 -2.61 -7.59 -15.22
N ALA A 98 -2.08 -6.66 -14.46
CA ALA A 98 -0.74 -6.76 -13.90
C ALA A 98 -0.65 -7.91 -12.89
N ALA A 99 -1.64 -8.08 -12.02
CA ALA A 99 -1.70 -9.20 -11.08
C ALA A 99 -1.71 -10.54 -11.79
N ALA A 100 -2.53 -10.68 -12.84
CA ALA A 100 -2.60 -11.90 -13.65
C ALA A 100 -1.25 -12.22 -14.31
N ARG A 101 -0.59 -11.23 -14.91
CA ARG A 101 0.74 -11.40 -15.54
C ARG A 101 1.83 -11.82 -14.55
N LEU A 102 1.74 -11.34 -13.32
CA LEU A 102 2.69 -11.69 -12.25
C LEU A 102 2.34 -13.00 -11.54
N GLY A 103 1.24 -13.65 -11.92
CA GLY A 103 0.75 -14.87 -11.27
C GLY A 103 0.30 -14.64 -9.83
N ILE A 104 -0.16 -13.43 -9.51
CA ILE A 104 -0.62 -13.03 -8.17
C ILE A 104 -2.14 -13.10 -8.14
N ARG A 105 -2.68 -13.78 -7.13
CA ARG A 105 -4.12 -13.81 -6.90
C ARG A 105 -4.59 -12.46 -6.36
N HIS A 106 -5.55 -11.85 -7.02
CA HIS A 106 -6.22 -10.64 -6.52
C HIS A 106 -7.49 -11.03 -5.75
N LYS A 107 -7.54 -10.65 -4.48
CA LYS A 107 -8.68 -10.89 -3.58
C LYS A 107 -9.32 -9.55 -3.23
N LEU A 108 -10.61 -9.41 -3.54
CA LEU A 108 -11.41 -8.27 -3.10
C LEU A 108 -12.00 -8.56 -1.71
N ILE A 109 -12.03 -7.55 -0.85
CA ILE A 109 -12.79 -7.64 0.40
C ILE A 109 -14.29 -7.70 0.09
N ARG A 110 -15.06 -8.30 1.00
CA ARG A 110 -16.53 -8.26 0.88
C ARG A 110 -17.01 -6.81 1.07
N PRO A 111 -18.00 -6.35 0.27
CA PRO A 111 -18.60 -5.06 0.49
C PRO A 111 -19.04 -4.90 1.95
N TYR A 112 -18.89 -3.70 2.49
CA TYR A 112 -19.27 -3.33 3.86
C TYR A 112 -18.58 -4.16 4.98
N THR A 113 -17.43 -4.79 4.68
CA THR A 113 -16.67 -5.56 5.68
C THR A 113 -15.24 -5.00 5.83
N PRO A 114 -15.07 -3.82 6.47
CA PRO A 114 -13.76 -3.16 6.59
C PRO A 114 -12.75 -3.97 7.40
N ARG A 115 -13.20 -4.88 8.27
CA ARG A 115 -12.32 -5.74 9.08
C ARG A 115 -11.32 -6.57 8.25
N HIS A 116 -11.62 -6.84 6.98
CA HIS A 116 -10.75 -7.62 6.11
C HIS A 116 -9.46 -6.88 5.71
N ASN A 117 -9.46 -5.54 5.73
CA ASN A 117 -8.28 -4.69 5.44
C ASN A 117 -7.72 -4.00 6.70
N GLY A 118 -8.07 -4.50 7.88
CA GLY A 118 -7.80 -3.86 9.16
C GLY A 118 -6.31 -3.62 9.48
N LYS A 119 -5.39 -4.40 8.90
CA LYS A 119 -3.95 -4.20 9.12
C LYS A 119 -3.43 -2.96 8.39
N VAL A 120 -3.81 -2.79 7.13
CA VAL A 120 -3.43 -1.61 6.36
C VAL A 120 -4.12 -0.36 6.90
N GLU A 121 -5.39 -0.42 7.27
CA GLU A 121 -6.12 0.69 7.89
C GLU A 121 -5.48 1.12 9.21
N ARG A 122 -5.10 0.15 10.06
CA ARG A 122 -4.39 0.44 11.30
C ARG A 122 -3.05 1.12 11.03
N SER A 123 -2.32 0.67 10.01
CA SER A 123 -1.05 1.27 9.63
C SER A 123 -1.24 2.72 9.16
N HIS A 124 -2.32 3.03 8.45
CA HIS A 124 -2.66 4.39 8.05
C HIS A 124 -2.97 5.30 9.24
N ARG A 125 -3.61 4.79 10.29
CA ARG A 125 -3.83 5.55 11.54
C ARG A 125 -2.52 5.86 12.26
N GLU A 126 -1.59 4.93 12.29
CA GLU A 126 -0.25 5.18 12.86
C GLU A 126 0.53 6.19 12.03
N ASP A 127 0.44 6.12 10.69
CA ASP A 127 1.05 7.12 9.81
C ASP A 127 0.49 8.52 10.06
N GLN A 128 -0.82 8.63 10.29
CA GLN A 128 -1.46 9.89 10.61
C GLN A 128 -0.89 10.52 11.89
N LYS A 129 -0.66 9.70 12.91
CA LYS A 129 -0.14 10.15 14.21
C LYS A 129 1.35 10.45 14.18
N ARG A 130 2.16 9.62 13.52
CA ARG A 130 3.62 9.63 13.64
C ARG A 130 4.34 10.28 12.47
N PHE A 131 3.67 10.42 11.33
CA PHE A 131 4.28 10.95 10.12
C PHE A 131 3.57 12.22 9.65
N TYR A 132 2.29 12.16 9.31
CA TYR A 132 1.56 13.31 8.79
C TYR A 132 1.29 14.42 9.82
N SER A 133 1.34 14.12 11.10
CA SER A 133 1.18 15.15 12.16
C SER A 133 2.36 16.12 12.25
N CYS A 134 3.55 15.74 11.76
CA CYS A 134 4.78 16.50 11.96
C CYS A 134 5.62 16.70 10.69
N HIS A 135 5.09 16.37 9.50
CA HIS A 135 5.80 16.53 8.23
C HIS A 135 5.01 17.42 7.27
N SER A 136 5.75 18.17 6.46
CA SER A 136 5.24 18.97 5.35
C SER A 136 6.02 18.64 4.09
N PHE A 137 5.34 18.67 2.93
CA PHE A 137 5.89 18.28 1.63
C PHE A 137 5.81 19.44 0.65
N TYR A 138 6.93 19.78 0.04
CA TYR A 138 7.05 20.89 -0.89
C TYR A 138 6.88 20.48 -2.35
N SER A 139 7.12 19.21 -2.65
CA SER A 139 7.05 18.64 -4.00
C SER A 139 6.75 17.15 -3.96
N PRO A 140 6.34 16.53 -5.10
CA PRO A 140 6.20 15.09 -5.19
C PRO A 140 7.49 14.34 -4.86
N ASN A 141 8.64 14.85 -5.29
CA ASN A 141 9.94 14.27 -5.01
C ASN A 141 10.32 14.36 -3.52
N ASP A 142 10.04 15.49 -2.87
CA ASP A 142 10.23 15.68 -1.44
C ASP A 142 9.37 14.68 -0.64
N PHE A 143 8.10 14.55 -1.00
CA PHE A 143 7.21 13.55 -0.40
C PHE A 143 7.73 12.12 -0.56
N ALA A 144 8.15 11.75 -1.77
CA ALA A 144 8.68 10.41 -2.03
C ALA A 144 9.92 10.10 -1.19
N LYS A 145 10.84 11.06 -1.01
CA LYS A 145 12.03 10.91 -0.18
C LYS A 145 11.68 10.75 1.30
N GLN A 146 10.82 11.61 1.82
CA GLN A 146 10.39 11.54 3.23
C GLN A 146 9.62 10.23 3.51
N LEU A 147 8.75 9.81 2.58
CA LEU A 147 7.99 8.56 2.69
C LEU A 147 8.92 7.33 2.69
N ALA A 148 9.96 7.32 1.89
CA ALA A 148 10.95 6.24 1.85
C ALA A 148 11.69 6.10 3.20
N VAL A 149 12.04 7.22 3.83
CA VAL A 149 12.65 7.21 5.18
C VAL A 149 11.65 6.70 6.22
N HIS A 150 10.40 7.15 6.15
CA HIS A 150 9.33 6.69 7.04
C HIS A 150 9.08 5.18 6.88
N ASN A 151 9.05 4.68 5.65
CA ASN A 151 8.89 3.24 5.37
C ASN A 151 9.99 2.41 6.05
N ARG A 152 11.24 2.84 5.92
CA ARG A 152 12.38 2.16 6.57
C ARG A 152 12.24 2.18 8.10
N ARG A 153 11.92 3.34 8.67
CA ARG A 153 11.72 3.48 10.12
C ARG A 153 10.61 2.59 10.64
N SER A 154 9.45 2.55 9.96
CA SER A 154 8.32 1.73 10.39
C SER A 154 8.63 0.23 10.36
N ASN A 155 9.43 -0.23 9.41
CA ASN A 155 9.85 -1.63 9.30
C ASN A 155 10.95 -2.02 10.30
N ASN A 156 11.61 -1.05 10.92
CA ASN A 156 12.59 -1.27 11.99
C ASN A 156 12.01 -1.04 13.40
N PHE A 157 10.72 -0.69 13.49
CA PHE A 157 10.10 -0.43 14.78
C PHE A 157 9.56 -1.73 15.41
N PRO A 158 9.96 -2.06 16.66
CA PRO A 158 9.49 -3.26 17.34
C PRO A 158 7.97 -3.27 17.52
N MET A 159 7.36 -4.41 17.29
CA MET A 159 5.91 -4.58 17.40
C MET A 159 5.53 -5.67 18.36
N ARG A 160 4.61 -5.39 19.31
CA ARG A 160 4.10 -6.37 20.26
C ARG A 160 3.59 -7.66 19.60
N PRO A 161 2.79 -7.61 18.49
CA PRO A 161 2.32 -8.84 17.83
C PRO A 161 3.40 -9.71 17.22
N LEU A 162 4.63 -9.19 17.06
CA LEU A 162 5.81 -9.90 16.55
C LEU A 162 6.79 -10.30 17.66
N GLY A 163 6.31 -10.38 18.93
CA GLY A 163 7.18 -10.66 20.06
C GLY A 163 8.22 -9.57 20.32
N TRP A 164 7.89 -8.32 20.04
CA TRP A 164 8.78 -7.16 20.13
C TRP A 164 9.92 -7.13 19.11
N LEU A 165 9.89 -8.00 18.11
CA LEU A 165 10.73 -7.88 16.92
C LEU A 165 10.17 -6.82 15.98
N SER A 166 11.04 -6.18 15.21
CA SER A 166 10.63 -5.35 14.09
C SER A 166 10.18 -6.23 12.90
N PRO A 167 9.37 -5.70 11.96
CA PRO A 167 9.01 -6.43 10.75
C PRO A 167 10.21 -6.96 9.97
N PHE A 168 11.32 -6.20 9.91
CA PHE A 168 12.55 -6.67 9.26
C PHE A 168 13.19 -7.86 9.99
N GLU A 169 13.29 -7.81 11.31
CA GLU A 169 13.85 -8.92 12.11
C GLU A 169 12.96 -10.16 12.04
N PHE A 170 11.65 -9.98 12.03
CA PHE A 170 10.69 -11.09 11.97
C PHE A 170 10.61 -11.76 10.59
N ALA A 171 10.95 -11.05 9.52
CA ALA A 171 10.88 -11.53 8.15
C ALA A 171 12.12 -12.33 7.69
N VAL A 172 13.17 -12.41 8.52
CA VAL A 172 14.43 -13.13 8.23
C VAL A 172 14.30 -14.61 8.52
#